data_a529deddd122b0c93d949b0b97633f28
#
_entry.id   a529deddd122b0c93d949b0b97633f28
#
_cell.length_a   1.000
_cell.length_b   1.000
_cell.length_c   1.000
_cell.angle_alpha   90.00
_cell.angle_beta   90.00
_cell.angle_gamma   90.00
#
_symmetry.space_group_name_H-M   'P 1'
#
loop_
_entity.id
_entity.type
_entity.pdbx_description
1 polymer ?
#
loop_
_entity_poly.entity_id
_entity_poly.type
_entity_poly.pdbx_seq_one_letter_code
_entity_poly.pdbx_strand_id
1 'polypeptide(L)'
;SDCSGGAGIQADIKTFSAHGVFGMSAIVSVVAENTARVIDIMDVTPDMIKKQIDAVYEDIGTDAVKVGMLSQPCCMSAVAEKLREYSPSNVVIDPVMYAKNGCPLMDPGSIDALIETIIPLADLLTPNIPEAEKIAGIVIHSTADMERAAKIIRDMGCKHVLVKGGHAAGDALDVLYDGMQFYRFSTARIDTKNTHGTGCTYSSAIASNLALGHDMPEAVARAKHYVTTAIAHALPLGKGCGPTHHFWELYEHGLSNAPV
;
A
#
# COMPACT_ATOMS: atom_id res chain seq x y z
N SER A 1 3.08 5.78 -10.72
CA SER A 1 4.41 6.34 -10.36
C SER A 1 4.27 7.71 -9.75
N ASP A 2 5.26 8.14 -8.97
CA ASP A 2 5.38 9.49 -8.39
C ASP A 2 6.76 10.05 -8.75
N CYS A 3 6.80 11.05 -9.64
CA CYS A 3 8.07 11.63 -10.08
C CYS A 3 8.83 12.38 -8.98
N SER A 4 8.18 12.75 -7.86
CA SER A 4 8.84 13.33 -6.68
C SER A 4 9.60 12.27 -5.86
N GLY A 5 9.33 10.99 -6.09
CA GLY A 5 10.04 9.86 -5.50
C GLY A 5 9.58 9.47 -4.10
N GLY A 6 8.51 10.09 -3.56
CA GLY A 6 8.04 9.87 -2.20
C GLY A 6 6.97 8.79 -2.06
N ALA A 7 6.23 8.52 -3.13
CA ALA A 7 5.14 7.53 -3.18
C ALA A 7 5.23 6.65 -4.45
N GLY A 8 4.17 5.92 -4.77
CA GLY A 8 4.08 5.08 -5.95
C GLY A 8 5.20 4.05 -6.05
N ILE A 9 5.51 3.60 -7.27
CA ILE A 9 6.55 2.59 -7.51
C ILE A 9 7.93 3.03 -7.02
N GLN A 10 8.21 4.34 -6.95
CA GLN A 10 9.48 4.85 -6.45
C GLN A 10 9.64 4.57 -4.94
N ALA A 11 8.59 4.77 -4.16
CA ALA A 11 8.57 4.37 -2.75
C ALA A 11 8.58 2.85 -2.59
N ASP A 12 7.84 2.13 -3.44
CA ASP A 12 7.76 0.66 -3.41
C ASP A 12 9.14 0.04 -3.63
N ILE A 13 9.86 0.41 -4.70
CA ILE A 13 11.20 -0.10 -5.02
C ILE A 13 12.21 0.27 -3.93
N LYS A 14 12.18 1.50 -3.40
CA LYS A 14 13.03 1.90 -2.28
C LYS A 14 12.77 1.03 -1.04
N THR A 15 11.50 0.75 -0.74
CA THR A 15 11.11 -0.08 0.40
C THR A 15 11.56 -1.53 0.19
N PHE A 16 11.35 -2.11 -0.99
CA PHE A 16 11.84 -3.44 -1.33
C PHE A 16 13.36 -3.54 -1.16
N SER A 17 14.09 -2.56 -1.71
CA SER A 17 15.55 -2.50 -1.58
C SER A 17 16.01 -2.37 -0.13
N ALA A 18 15.30 -1.58 0.70
CA ALA A 18 15.61 -1.42 2.13
C ALA A 18 15.40 -2.73 2.92
N HIS A 19 14.54 -3.64 2.43
CA HIS A 19 14.31 -4.97 3.01
C HIS A 19 15.18 -6.07 2.38
N GLY A 20 16.10 -5.73 1.45
CA GLY A 20 16.92 -6.71 0.75
C GLY A 20 16.16 -7.54 -0.30
N VAL A 21 14.99 -7.08 -0.73
CA VAL A 21 14.14 -7.73 -1.74
C VAL A 21 14.37 -7.09 -3.11
N PHE A 22 14.53 -7.93 -4.15
CA PHE A 22 14.63 -7.44 -5.53
C PHE A 22 13.28 -6.94 -6.02
N GLY A 23 13.18 -5.64 -6.30
CA GLY A 23 11.94 -4.98 -6.69
C GLY A 23 11.79 -4.87 -8.20
N MET A 24 10.66 -5.37 -8.72
CA MET A 24 10.20 -5.19 -10.09
C MET A 24 8.96 -4.31 -10.11
N SER A 25 8.60 -3.76 -11.27
CA SER A 25 7.41 -2.90 -11.36
C SER A 25 6.69 -3.01 -12.70
N ALA A 26 5.36 -2.97 -12.66
CA ALA A 26 4.48 -2.69 -13.78
C ALA A 26 3.82 -1.32 -13.56
N ILE A 27 4.06 -0.37 -14.47
CA ILE A 27 3.54 0.99 -14.36
C ILE A 27 2.11 1.01 -14.90
N VAL A 28 1.16 1.39 -14.04
CA VAL A 28 -0.25 1.55 -14.42
C VAL A 28 -0.56 3.00 -14.76
N SER A 29 -0.04 3.95 -13.98
CA SER A 29 -0.23 5.38 -14.21
C SER A 29 1.07 6.14 -13.99
N VAL A 30 1.33 7.13 -14.84
CA VAL A 30 2.40 8.11 -14.69
C VAL A 30 1.80 9.38 -14.10
N VAL A 31 2.23 9.75 -12.89
CA VAL A 31 1.72 10.93 -12.19
C VAL A 31 2.78 12.01 -12.16
N ALA A 32 2.42 13.19 -12.69
CA ALA A 32 3.19 14.41 -12.56
C ALA A 32 2.77 15.09 -11.26
N GLU A 33 3.54 14.88 -10.20
CA GLU A 33 3.24 15.46 -8.89
C GLU A 33 4.51 15.95 -8.17
N ASN A 34 4.29 16.77 -7.15
CA ASN A 34 5.31 17.20 -6.21
C ASN A 34 4.74 17.15 -4.77
N THR A 35 5.55 17.50 -3.78
CA THR A 35 5.14 17.46 -2.37
C THR A 35 3.90 18.29 -2.03
N ALA A 36 3.49 19.23 -2.90
CA ALA A 36 2.38 20.15 -2.67
C ALA A 36 1.11 19.77 -3.45
N ARG A 37 1.24 19.21 -4.65
CA ARG A 37 0.07 18.95 -5.52
C ARG A 37 0.34 17.89 -6.59
N VAL A 38 -0.73 17.23 -7.01
CA VAL A 38 -0.82 16.50 -8.29
C VAL A 38 -1.08 17.52 -9.40
N ILE A 39 -0.34 17.43 -10.49
CA ILE A 39 -0.41 18.33 -11.65
C ILE A 39 -1.19 17.66 -12.77
N ASP A 40 -0.85 16.39 -13.07
CA ASP A 40 -1.46 15.62 -14.15
C ASP A 40 -1.29 14.11 -13.93
N ILE A 41 -2.18 13.30 -14.52
CA ILE A 41 -2.16 11.85 -14.46
C ILE A 41 -2.37 11.30 -15.87
N MET A 42 -1.48 10.41 -16.30
CA MET A 42 -1.60 9.69 -17.55
C MET A 42 -1.62 8.18 -17.27
N ASP A 43 -2.70 7.51 -17.60
CA ASP A 43 -2.80 6.07 -17.50
C ASP A 43 -2.10 5.37 -18.67
N VAL A 44 -1.40 4.30 -18.34
CA VAL A 44 -0.82 3.37 -19.32
C VAL A 44 -1.94 2.53 -19.90
N THR A 45 -1.88 2.20 -21.19
CA THR A 45 -2.93 1.41 -21.83
C THR A 45 -3.07 0.02 -21.20
N PRO A 46 -4.29 -0.54 -21.08
CA PRO A 46 -4.52 -1.88 -20.53
C PRO A 46 -3.65 -2.96 -21.16
N ASP A 47 -3.43 -2.89 -22.47
CA ASP A 47 -2.56 -3.82 -23.21
C ASP A 47 -1.10 -3.74 -22.75
N MET A 48 -0.57 -2.51 -22.54
CA MET A 48 0.79 -2.34 -22.06
C MET A 48 0.94 -2.73 -20.59
N ILE A 49 -0.08 -2.52 -19.75
CA ILE A 49 -0.10 -3.01 -18.36
C ILE A 49 0.04 -4.52 -18.35
N LYS A 50 -0.76 -5.23 -19.15
CA LYS A 50 -0.70 -6.70 -19.24
C LYS A 50 0.67 -7.18 -19.72
N LYS A 51 1.23 -6.59 -20.78
CA LYS A 51 2.56 -6.93 -21.31
C LYS A 51 3.69 -6.73 -20.28
N GLN A 52 3.63 -5.71 -19.44
CA GLN A 52 4.62 -5.51 -18.37
C GLN A 52 4.53 -6.65 -17.34
N ILE A 53 3.31 -7.05 -16.96
CA ILE A 53 3.09 -8.15 -16.02
C ILE A 53 3.57 -9.46 -16.64
N ASP A 54 3.20 -9.73 -17.90
CA ASP A 54 3.64 -10.93 -18.62
C ASP A 54 5.16 -11.04 -18.68
N ALA A 55 5.84 -9.95 -19.03
CA ALA A 55 7.30 -9.93 -19.12
C ALA A 55 7.99 -10.29 -17.79
N VAL A 56 7.39 -9.94 -16.64
CA VAL A 56 7.92 -10.33 -15.33
C VAL A 56 7.66 -11.81 -15.04
N TYR A 57 6.43 -12.28 -15.27
CA TYR A 57 6.04 -13.65 -14.90
C TYR A 57 6.60 -14.72 -15.83
N GLU A 58 6.79 -14.41 -17.11
CA GLU A 58 7.36 -15.35 -18.10
C GLU A 58 8.82 -15.68 -17.85
N ASP A 59 9.56 -14.82 -17.15
CA ASP A 59 11.02 -14.96 -16.96
C ASP A 59 11.42 -15.10 -15.48
N ILE A 60 10.93 -14.20 -14.61
CA ILE A 60 11.41 -14.09 -13.24
C ILE A 60 10.43 -14.68 -12.23
N GLY A 61 9.15 -14.33 -12.33
CA GLY A 61 8.13 -14.63 -11.32
C GLY A 61 8.22 -13.72 -10.09
N THR A 62 7.39 -13.99 -9.07
CA THR A 62 7.31 -13.17 -7.85
C THR A 62 7.02 -14.00 -6.60
N ASP A 63 7.60 -13.63 -5.44
CA ASP A 63 7.30 -14.20 -4.12
C ASP A 63 6.17 -13.41 -3.41
N ALA A 64 5.99 -12.14 -3.78
CA ALA A 64 4.88 -11.30 -3.34
C ALA A 64 4.55 -10.25 -4.39
N VAL A 65 3.33 -9.72 -4.36
CA VAL A 65 2.86 -8.64 -5.24
C VAL A 65 2.28 -7.52 -4.39
N LYS A 66 2.69 -6.28 -4.66
CA LYS A 66 2.01 -5.10 -4.13
C LYS A 66 1.27 -4.37 -5.24
N VAL A 67 -0.02 -4.17 -5.06
CA VAL A 67 -0.85 -3.33 -5.93
C VAL A 67 -1.14 -2.01 -5.21
N GLY A 68 -0.86 -0.89 -5.86
CA GLY A 68 -1.19 0.45 -5.35
C GLY A 68 -2.33 1.09 -6.12
N MET A 69 -2.18 2.38 -6.46
CA MET A 69 -3.17 3.16 -7.18
C MET A 69 -3.60 2.52 -8.50
N LEU A 70 -4.91 2.31 -8.65
CA LEU A 70 -5.61 1.94 -9.88
C LEU A 70 -6.68 3.00 -10.15
N SER A 71 -6.45 3.86 -11.13
CA SER A 71 -7.27 5.07 -11.37
C SER A 71 -8.64 4.74 -11.97
N GLN A 72 -8.70 3.78 -12.91
CA GLN A 72 -9.86 3.51 -13.74
C GLN A 72 -10.22 2.02 -13.83
N PRO A 73 -11.50 1.68 -14.09
CA PRO A 73 -11.97 0.31 -14.21
C PRO A 73 -11.23 -0.53 -15.26
N CYS A 74 -10.82 0.07 -16.37
CA CYS A 74 -10.08 -0.65 -17.43
C CYS A 74 -8.68 -1.06 -16.96
N CYS A 75 -8.01 -0.26 -16.13
CA CYS A 75 -6.74 -0.60 -15.50
C CYS A 75 -6.94 -1.73 -14.47
N MET A 76 -8.00 -1.64 -13.66
CA MET A 76 -8.38 -2.68 -12.70
C MET A 76 -8.64 -4.01 -13.41
N SER A 77 -9.39 -4.00 -14.51
CA SER A 77 -9.68 -5.20 -15.29
C SER A 77 -8.41 -5.84 -15.85
N ALA A 78 -7.48 -5.05 -16.37
CA ALA A 78 -6.21 -5.54 -16.91
C ALA A 78 -5.34 -6.20 -15.81
N VAL A 79 -5.22 -5.57 -14.65
CA VAL A 79 -4.49 -6.12 -13.50
C VAL A 79 -5.17 -7.37 -12.97
N ALA A 80 -6.51 -7.34 -12.80
CA ALA A 80 -7.27 -8.48 -12.32
C ALA A 80 -7.18 -9.72 -13.24
N GLU A 81 -7.21 -9.50 -14.58
CA GLU A 81 -7.00 -10.56 -15.55
C GLU A 81 -5.67 -11.27 -15.31
N LYS A 82 -4.58 -10.52 -15.16
CA LYS A 82 -3.24 -11.08 -14.97
C LYS A 82 -3.02 -11.69 -13.58
N LEU A 83 -3.61 -11.11 -12.53
CA LEU A 83 -3.58 -11.73 -11.20
C LEU A 83 -4.32 -13.07 -11.17
N ARG A 84 -5.42 -13.22 -11.93
CA ARG A 84 -6.12 -14.52 -12.06
C ARG A 84 -5.31 -15.52 -12.89
N GLU A 85 -4.69 -15.06 -13.98
CA GLU A 85 -3.89 -15.90 -14.88
C GLU A 85 -2.68 -16.49 -14.15
N TYR A 86 -1.88 -15.66 -13.50
CA TYR A 86 -0.66 -16.11 -12.84
C TYR A 86 -0.86 -16.60 -11.40
N SER A 87 -2.00 -16.27 -10.78
CA SER A 87 -2.35 -16.69 -9.42
C SER A 87 -1.20 -16.53 -8.40
N PRO A 88 -0.57 -15.34 -8.30
CA PRO A 88 0.55 -15.14 -7.40
C PRO A 88 0.17 -15.32 -5.94
N SER A 89 1.15 -15.67 -5.13
CA SER A 89 1.03 -15.65 -3.67
C SER A 89 1.29 -14.25 -3.11
N ASN A 90 0.79 -13.99 -1.90
CA ASN A 90 1.11 -12.78 -1.13
C ASN A 90 0.72 -11.47 -1.85
N VAL A 91 -0.51 -11.40 -2.35
CA VAL A 91 -1.04 -10.21 -3.02
C VAL A 91 -1.50 -9.18 -1.99
N VAL A 92 -0.71 -8.12 -1.81
CA VAL A 92 -1.01 -6.98 -0.93
C VAL A 92 -1.57 -5.83 -1.75
N ILE A 93 -2.81 -5.41 -1.47
CA ILE A 93 -3.49 -4.34 -2.19
C ILE A 93 -3.72 -3.15 -1.27
N ASP A 94 -3.16 -1.99 -1.65
CA ASP A 94 -3.43 -0.70 -1.02
C ASP A 94 -4.46 0.05 -1.87
N PRO A 95 -5.72 0.18 -1.42
CA PRO A 95 -6.82 0.71 -2.22
C PRO A 95 -6.79 2.25 -2.26
N VAL A 96 -5.74 2.80 -2.83
CA VAL A 96 -5.47 4.24 -2.84
C VAL A 96 -6.56 5.00 -3.60
N MET A 97 -7.31 5.84 -2.90
CA MET A 97 -8.38 6.67 -3.48
C MET A 97 -7.99 8.15 -3.59
N TYR A 98 -7.13 8.62 -2.69
CA TYR A 98 -6.74 10.03 -2.62
C TYR A 98 -5.24 10.20 -2.41
N ALA A 99 -4.67 11.21 -3.05
CA ALA A 99 -3.34 11.69 -2.72
C ALA A 99 -3.33 12.36 -1.33
N LYS A 100 -2.15 12.51 -0.74
CA LYS A 100 -1.99 13.11 0.61
C LYS A 100 -2.58 14.52 0.72
N ASN A 101 -2.60 15.27 -0.36
CA ASN A 101 -3.19 16.61 -0.44
C ASN A 101 -4.71 16.61 -0.70
N GLY A 102 -5.38 15.45 -0.67
CA GLY A 102 -6.81 15.29 -0.90
C GLY A 102 -7.23 15.22 -2.38
N CYS A 103 -6.28 15.29 -3.33
CA CYS A 103 -6.59 15.11 -4.75
C CYS A 103 -7.10 13.69 -5.01
N PRO A 104 -8.27 13.52 -5.68
CA PRO A 104 -8.74 12.19 -6.06
C PRO A 104 -7.77 11.57 -7.07
N LEU A 105 -7.39 10.31 -6.80
CA LEU A 105 -6.51 9.48 -7.64
C LEU A 105 -7.28 8.32 -8.29
N MET A 106 -8.49 8.06 -7.81
CA MET A 106 -9.42 7.08 -8.36
C MET A 106 -10.68 7.82 -8.82
N ASP A 107 -11.20 7.48 -9.97
CA ASP A 107 -12.50 7.97 -10.42
C ASP A 107 -13.57 7.52 -9.41
N PRO A 108 -14.42 8.43 -8.89
CA PRO A 108 -15.47 8.07 -7.94
C PRO A 108 -16.39 6.92 -8.39
N GLY A 109 -16.60 6.76 -9.70
CA GLY A 109 -17.36 5.64 -10.27
C GLY A 109 -16.61 4.30 -10.28
N SER A 110 -15.33 4.27 -9.85
CA SER A 110 -14.49 3.06 -9.92
C SER A 110 -14.52 2.22 -8.63
N ILE A 111 -15.20 2.69 -7.57
CA ILE A 111 -15.24 1.97 -6.28
C ILE A 111 -15.92 0.61 -6.44
N ASP A 112 -17.03 0.52 -7.17
CA ASP A 112 -17.72 -0.74 -7.43
C ASP A 112 -16.81 -1.71 -8.20
N ALA A 113 -16.09 -1.21 -9.21
CA ALA A 113 -15.14 -2.02 -9.96
C ALA A 113 -13.98 -2.51 -9.06
N LEU A 114 -13.49 -1.69 -8.13
CA LEU A 114 -12.49 -2.11 -7.14
C LEU A 114 -13.03 -3.26 -6.29
N ILE A 115 -14.26 -3.12 -5.77
CA ILE A 115 -14.91 -4.12 -4.91
C ILE A 115 -15.13 -5.43 -5.66
N GLU A 116 -15.65 -5.36 -6.88
CA GLU A 116 -16.03 -6.54 -7.65
C GLU A 116 -14.84 -7.26 -8.29
N THR A 117 -13.80 -6.54 -8.71
CA THR A 117 -12.74 -7.12 -9.55
C THR A 117 -11.40 -7.28 -8.86
N ILE A 118 -11.05 -6.41 -7.92
CA ILE A 118 -9.71 -6.33 -7.31
C ILE A 118 -9.70 -6.89 -5.88
N ILE A 119 -10.64 -6.47 -5.04
CA ILE A 119 -10.68 -6.91 -3.62
C ILE A 119 -10.69 -8.43 -3.48
N PRO A 120 -11.46 -9.22 -4.28
CA PRO A 120 -11.47 -10.68 -4.17
C PRO A 120 -10.13 -11.37 -4.50
N LEU A 121 -9.18 -10.65 -5.08
CA LEU A 121 -7.86 -11.17 -5.44
C LEU A 121 -6.79 -10.87 -4.37
N ALA A 122 -7.15 -10.12 -3.33
CA ALA A 122 -6.21 -9.73 -2.27
C ALA A 122 -6.00 -10.86 -1.25
N ASP A 123 -4.73 -11.18 -0.97
CA ASP A 123 -4.37 -11.89 0.25
C ASP A 123 -4.45 -10.93 1.45
N LEU A 124 -4.10 -9.65 1.24
CA LEU A 124 -4.27 -8.58 2.22
C LEU A 124 -4.75 -7.30 1.54
N LEU A 125 -5.83 -6.71 2.05
CA LEU A 125 -6.25 -5.35 1.71
C LEU A 125 -5.86 -4.39 2.85
N THR A 126 -5.29 -3.21 2.52
CA THR A 126 -4.74 -2.27 3.51
C THR A 126 -5.41 -0.89 3.48
N PRO A 127 -6.73 -0.74 3.65
CA PRO A 127 -7.39 0.56 3.62
C PRO A 127 -7.04 1.40 4.85
N ASN A 128 -6.91 2.71 4.67
CA ASN A 128 -7.00 3.67 5.78
C ASN A 128 -8.48 3.86 6.19
N ILE A 129 -8.73 4.57 7.31
CA ILE A 129 -10.11 4.77 7.82
C ILE A 129 -11.04 5.34 6.74
N PRO A 130 -10.73 6.46 6.04
CA PRO A 130 -11.62 6.99 4.99
C PRO A 130 -11.87 6.01 3.82
N GLU A 131 -10.88 5.22 3.44
CA GLU A 131 -11.02 4.19 2.41
C GLU A 131 -11.88 3.02 2.92
N ALA A 132 -11.66 2.57 4.16
CA ALA A 132 -12.45 1.53 4.79
C ALA A 132 -13.93 1.93 4.95
N GLU A 133 -14.21 3.18 5.33
CA GLU A 133 -15.57 3.72 5.40
C GLU A 133 -16.29 3.65 4.04
N LYS A 134 -15.60 4.03 2.97
CA LYS A 134 -16.17 3.99 1.61
C LYS A 134 -16.41 2.58 1.12
N ILE A 135 -15.46 1.68 1.34
CA ILE A 135 -15.58 0.27 0.90
C ILE A 135 -16.65 -0.44 1.73
N ALA A 136 -16.63 -0.30 3.06
CA ALA A 136 -17.56 -0.99 3.96
C ALA A 136 -18.95 -0.34 4.03
N GLY A 137 -19.12 0.91 3.57
CA GLY A 137 -20.38 1.64 3.64
C GLY A 137 -20.80 2.01 5.08
N ILE A 138 -19.86 2.14 6.01
CA ILE A 138 -20.12 2.51 7.41
C ILE A 138 -19.19 3.62 7.87
N VAL A 139 -19.58 4.37 8.89
CA VAL A 139 -18.73 5.37 9.56
C VAL A 139 -17.89 4.70 10.64
N ILE A 140 -16.63 5.11 10.79
CA ILE A 140 -15.66 4.56 11.75
C ILE A 140 -15.25 5.62 12.76
N HIS A 141 -15.71 5.48 14.01
CA HIS A 141 -15.37 6.36 15.13
C HIS A 141 -14.54 5.67 16.22
N SER A 142 -14.48 4.35 16.20
CA SER A 142 -13.85 3.54 17.26
C SER A 142 -13.11 2.34 16.70
N THR A 143 -12.27 1.71 17.55
CA THR A 143 -11.64 0.42 17.22
C THR A 143 -12.67 -0.67 16.91
N ALA A 144 -13.82 -0.68 17.60
CA ALA A 144 -14.89 -1.63 17.32
C ALA A 144 -15.51 -1.41 15.93
N ASP A 145 -15.57 -0.15 15.46
CA ASP A 145 -16.02 0.14 14.09
C ASP A 145 -14.98 -0.27 13.06
N MET A 146 -13.66 -0.13 13.35
CA MET A 146 -12.59 -0.64 12.49
C MET A 146 -12.70 -2.17 12.35
N GLU A 147 -12.94 -2.88 13.46
CA GLU A 147 -13.14 -4.33 13.44
C GLU A 147 -14.40 -4.74 12.64
N ARG A 148 -15.48 -3.97 12.77
CA ARG A 148 -16.70 -4.19 11.98
C ARG A 148 -16.45 -3.95 10.50
N ALA A 149 -15.78 -2.85 10.12
CA ALA A 149 -15.40 -2.56 8.75
C ALA A 149 -14.52 -3.66 8.16
N ALA A 150 -13.52 -4.14 8.91
CA ALA A 150 -12.63 -5.21 8.47
C ALA A 150 -13.40 -6.51 8.16
N LYS A 151 -14.41 -6.87 8.97
CA LYS A 151 -15.28 -8.02 8.68
C LYS A 151 -16.08 -7.84 7.39
N ILE A 152 -16.76 -6.69 7.25
CA ILE A 152 -17.55 -6.37 6.06
C ILE A 152 -16.69 -6.45 4.80
N ILE A 153 -15.50 -5.84 4.83
CA ILE A 153 -14.57 -5.83 3.70
C ILE A 153 -14.05 -7.25 3.39
N ARG A 154 -13.73 -8.02 4.42
CA ARG A 154 -13.28 -9.41 4.25
C ARG A 154 -14.35 -10.27 3.56
N ASP A 155 -15.62 -10.06 3.88
CA ASP A 155 -16.74 -10.78 3.28
C ASP A 155 -16.95 -10.44 1.79
N MET A 156 -16.28 -9.39 1.27
CA MET A 156 -16.20 -9.08 -0.16
C MET A 156 -15.19 -9.97 -0.92
N GLY A 157 -14.45 -10.86 -0.21
CA GLY A 157 -13.65 -11.92 -0.83
C GLY A 157 -12.14 -11.88 -0.58
N CYS A 158 -11.57 -10.83 0.01
CA CYS A 158 -10.16 -10.83 0.38
C CYS A 158 -9.90 -11.74 1.59
N LYS A 159 -8.65 -12.23 1.75
CA LYS A 159 -8.34 -13.17 2.85
C LYS A 159 -8.13 -12.45 4.18
N HIS A 160 -7.41 -11.32 4.16
CA HIS A 160 -7.08 -10.51 5.34
C HIS A 160 -7.38 -9.04 5.08
N VAL A 161 -7.68 -8.28 6.13
CA VAL A 161 -7.92 -6.82 6.05
C VAL A 161 -7.15 -6.13 7.15
N LEU A 162 -6.31 -5.14 6.79
CA LEU A 162 -5.61 -4.25 7.70
C LEU A 162 -6.21 -2.84 7.62
N VAL A 163 -7.08 -2.47 8.55
CA VAL A 163 -7.59 -1.10 8.66
C VAL A 163 -6.55 -0.23 9.36
N LYS A 164 -5.99 0.74 8.62
CA LYS A 164 -4.92 1.64 9.11
C LYS A 164 -5.52 2.83 9.87
N GLY A 165 -5.22 2.96 11.18
CA GLY A 165 -5.77 3.99 12.05
C GLY A 165 -4.97 5.29 12.13
N GLY A 166 -4.00 5.50 11.24
CA GLY A 166 -3.16 6.71 11.23
C GLY A 166 -3.92 8.05 11.09
N HIS A 167 -5.21 8.05 10.80
CA HIS A 167 -6.08 9.23 10.71
C HIS A 167 -6.97 9.44 11.95
N ALA A 168 -6.98 8.51 12.92
CA ALA A 168 -7.75 8.66 14.16
C ALA A 168 -7.05 9.60 15.16
N ALA A 169 -7.78 10.09 16.16
CA ALA A 169 -7.18 10.79 17.30
C ALA A 169 -6.45 9.81 18.24
N GLY A 170 -5.36 10.23 18.86
CA GLY A 170 -4.55 9.38 19.76
C GLY A 170 -3.45 8.60 19.04
N ASP A 171 -3.08 7.44 19.57
CA ASP A 171 -2.06 6.57 19.00
C ASP A 171 -2.42 6.08 17.59
N ALA A 172 -1.41 5.80 16.78
CA ALA A 172 -1.59 5.23 15.46
C ALA A 172 -1.86 3.72 15.57
N LEU A 173 -3.13 3.38 15.84
CA LEU A 173 -3.60 1.99 15.99
C LEU A 173 -4.07 1.44 14.64
N ASP A 174 -3.53 0.30 14.23
CA ASP A 174 -4.01 -0.46 13.08
C ASP A 174 -4.63 -1.78 13.54
N VAL A 175 -5.66 -2.25 12.83
CA VAL A 175 -6.41 -3.46 13.13
C VAL A 175 -6.34 -4.41 11.94
N LEU A 176 -5.69 -5.57 12.13
CA LEU A 176 -5.68 -6.67 11.18
C LEU A 176 -6.74 -7.70 11.56
N TYR A 177 -7.55 -8.12 10.59
CA TYR A 177 -8.47 -9.25 10.68
C TYR A 177 -8.04 -10.37 9.73
N ASP A 178 -7.79 -11.56 10.25
CA ASP A 178 -7.34 -12.73 9.49
C ASP A 178 -8.49 -13.68 9.07
N GLY A 179 -9.73 -13.28 9.36
CA GLY A 179 -10.91 -14.10 9.13
C GLY A 179 -11.36 -14.89 10.37
N MET A 180 -10.52 -14.99 11.41
CA MET A 180 -10.82 -15.67 12.68
C MET A 180 -10.65 -14.74 13.88
N GLN A 181 -9.55 -13.99 13.95
CA GLN A 181 -9.22 -13.14 15.09
C GLN A 181 -8.67 -11.78 14.64
N PHE A 182 -8.61 -10.86 15.60
CA PHE A 182 -8.07 -9.53 15.42
C PHE A 182 -6.70 -9.39 16.07
N TYR A 183 -5.78 -8.75 15.34
CA TYR A 183 -4.50 -8.29 15.86
C TYR A 183 -4.49 -6.77 15.84
N ARG A 184 -3.90 -6.15 16.87
CA ARG A 184 -3.83 -4.71 17.01
C ARG A 184 -2.36 -4.27 17.10
N PHE A 185 -1.99 -3.31 16.26
CA PHE A 185 -0.63 -2.76 16.18
C PHE A 185 -0.70 -1.27 16.50
N SER A 186 -0.16 -0.87 17.65
CA SER A 186 -0.19 0.51 18.11
C SER A 186 1.21 1.08 18.23
N THR A 187 1.37 2.33 17.79
CA THR A 187 2.58 3.13 18.00
C THR A 187 2.18 4.54 18.38
N ALA A 188 3.03 5.22 19.15
CA ALA A 188 2.83 6.62 19.44
C ALA A 188 2.75 7.42 18.13
N ARG A 189 1.85 8.40 18.09
CA ARG A 189 1.74 9.29 16.93
C ARG A 189 2.93 10.21 16.85
N ILE A 190 3.54 10.28 15.67
CA ILE A 190 4.63 11.20 15.37
C ILE A 190 4.04 12.48 14.79
N ASP A 191 4.30 13.60 15.44
CA ASP A 191 3.86 14.92 14.98
C ASP A 191 4.80 15.42 13.87
N THR A 192 4.42 15.16 12.63
CA THR A 192 5.15 15.62 11.44
C THR A 192 4.21 15.83 10.27
N LYS A 193 4.49 16.85 9.44
CA LYS A 193 3.82 17.03 8.16
C LYS A 193 4.37 16.13 7.05
N ASN A 194 5.57 15.56 7.25
CA ASN A 194 6.30 14.83 6.23
C ASN A 194 5.87 13.35 6.20
N THR A 195 4.70 13.09 5.66
CA THR A 195 4.07 11.76 5.64
C THR A 195 3.72 11.30 4.22
N HIS A 196 4.31 11.95 3.19
CA HIS A 196 4.07 11.55 1.80
C HIS A 196 4.60 10.14 1.54
N GLY A 197 3.77 9.29 0.93
CA GLY A 197 4.09 7.92 0.60
C GLY A 197 4.01 6.92 1.77
N THR A 198 3.56 7.32 2.96
CA THR A 198 3.43 6.40 4.12
C THR A 198 2.62 5.15 3.79
N GLY A 199 1.48 5.26 3.08
CA GLY A 199 0.65 4.12 2.66
C GLY A 199 1.41 3.16 1.76
N CYS A 200 2.01 3.67 0.68
CA CYS A 200 2.83 2.89 -0.24
C CYS A 200 4.00 2.21 0.49
N THR A 201 4.72 2.94 1.33
CA THR A 201 5.84 2.41 2.12
C THR A 201 5.38 1.27 3.04
N TYR A 202 4.24 1.43 3.73
CA TYR A 202 3.72 0.42 4.65
C TYR A 202 3.29 -0.86 3.92
N SER A 203 2.47 -0.74 2.87
CA SER A 203 2.02 -1.89 2.09
C SER A 203 3.18 -2.61 1.39
N SER A 204 4.19 -1.89 0.92
CA SER A 204 5.39 -2.47 0.32
C SER A 204 6.30 -3.16 1.33
N ALA A 205 6.41 -2.61 2.56
CA ALA A 205 7.13 -3.27 3.64
C ALA A 205 6.43 -4.58 4.06
N ILE A 206 5.09 -4.61 4.08
CA ILE A 206 4.34 -5.85 4.33
C ILE A 206 4.63 -6.87 3.23
N ALA A 207 4.52 -6.47 1.94
CA ALA A 207 4.81 -7.36 0.82
C ALA A 207 6.25 -7.89 0.87
N SER A 208 7.23 -7.06 1.24
CA SER A 208 8.62 -7.48 1.42
C SER A 208 8.77 -8.55 2.49
N ASN A 209 8.14 -8.36 3.66
CA ASN A 209 8.23 -9.33 4.76
C ASN A 209 7.53 -10.65 4.41
N LEU A 210 6.42 -10.60 3.66
CA LEU A 210 5.76 -11.81 3.14
C LEU A 210 6.65 -12.55 2.13
N ALA A 211 7.33 -11.82 1.23
CA ALA A 211 8.29 -12.41 0.29
C ALA A 211 9.48 -13.05 1.00
N LEU A 212 9.88 -12.53 2.16
CA LEU A 212 10.93 -13.11 3.02
C LEU A 212 10.43 -14.31 3.86
N GLY A 213 9.15 -14.71 3.72
CA GLY A 213 8.60 -15.92 4.36
C GLY A 213 8.01 -15.69 5.76
N HIS A 214 7.85 -14.45 6.22
CA HIS A 214 7.14 -14.17 7.47
C HIS A 214 5.63 -14.41 7.31
N ASP A 215 4.96 -14.82 8.37
CA ASP A 215 3.50 -14.91 8.38
C ASP A 215 2.84 -13.52 8.39
N MET A 216 1.54 -13.47 8.13
CA MET A 216 0.83 -12.21 7.97
C MET A 216 0.90 -11.28 9.20
N PRO A 217 0.65 -11.73 10.45
CA PRO A 217 0.78 -10.88 11.62
C PRO A 217 2.20 -10.36 11.85
N GLU A 218 3.22 -11.20 11.66
CA GLU A 218 4.62 -10.82 11.81
C GLU A 218 5.04 -9.82 10.71
N ALA A 219 4.63 -10.05 9.45
CA ALA A 219 4.89 -9.13 8.34
C ALA A 219 4.30 -7.74 8.60
N VAL A 220 3.07 -7.67 9.13
CA VAL A 220 2.44 -6.41 9.51
C VAL A 220 3.16 -5.73 10.68
N ALA A 221 3.57 -6.50 11.72
CA ALA A 221 4.29 -5.95 12.88
C ALA A 221 5.63 -5.34 12.47
N ARG A 222 6.43 -6.05 11.66
CA ARG A 222 7.72 -5.57 11.13
C ARG A 222 7.54 -4.33 10.26
N ALA A 223 6.57 -4.36 9.35
CA ALA A 223 6.28 -3.23 8.48
C ALA A 223 5.78 -2.00 9.26
N LYS A 224 5.01 -2.21 10.35
CA LYS A 224 4.59 -1.14 11.26
C LYS A 224 5.78 -0.46 11.93
N HIS A 225 6.75 -1.24 12.41
CA HIS A 225 7.99 -0.73 12.99
C HIS A 225 8.78 0.09 11.95
N TYR A 226 9.03 -0.50 10.79
CA TYR A 226 9.74 0.15 9.69
C TYR A 226 9.12 1.48 9.27
N VAL A 227 7.81 1.51 9.00
CA VAL A 227 7.14 2.75 8.57
C VAL A 227 7.13 3.81 9.66
N THR A 228 7.04 3.40 10.94
CA THR A 228 7.11 4.32 12.08
C THR A 228 8.48 4.97 12.15
N THR A 229 9.57 4.21 12.01
CA THR A 229 10.95 4.72 11.93
C THR A 229 11.11 5.65 10.71
N ALA A 230 10.62 5.25 9.53
CA ALA A 230 10.68 6.07 8.33
C ALA A 230 9.94 7.41 8.45
N ILE A 231 8.84 7.46 9.21
CA ILE A 231 8.10 8.69 9.53
C ILE A 231 8.86 9.54 10.57
N ALA A 232 9.42 8.92 11.63
CA ALA A 232 10.16 9.62 12.68
C ALA A 232 11.35 10.40 12.11
N HIS A 233 11.96 9.86 11.07
CA HIS A 233 13.11 10.43 10.39
C HIS A 233 12.80 10.99 9.00
N ALA A 234 11.53 11.34 8.76
CA ALA A 234 11.04 11.83 7.47
C ALA A 234 11.83 13.04 6.96
N LEU A 235 12.00 13.11 5.65
CA LEU A 235 12.82 14.14 5.00
C LEU A 235 12.00 15.43 4.77
N PRO A 236 12.47 16.59 5.25
CA PRO A 236 11.78 17.87 5.06
C PRO A 236 12.04 18.44 3.66
N LEU A 237 11.74 17.66 2.63
CA LEU A 237 11.95 18.04 1.24
C LEU A 237 10.69 18.68 0.64
N GLY A 238 10.92 19.67 -0.21
CA GLY A 238 9.84 20.38 -0.90
C GLY A 238 9.08 21.38 -0.02
N LYS A 239 8.01 21.95 -0.58
CA LYS A 239 7.20 23.01 0.08
C LYS A 239 5.95 22.44 0.78
N GLY A 240 5.54 21.23 0.41
CA GLY A 240 4.36 20.53 0.95
C GLY A 240 4.71 19.44 1.95
N CYS A 241 4.02 18.28 1.84
CA CYS A 241 4.31 17.08 2.62
C CYS A 241 5.59 16.40 2.11
N GLY A 242 6.66 16.43 2.89
CA GLY A 242 7.89 15.72 2.56
C GLY A 242 7.73 14.19 2.64
N PRO A 243 8.62 13.42 1.99
CA PRO A 243 8.56 11.96 1.98
C PRO A 243 9.07 11.34 3.28
N THR A 244 8.68 10.09 3.53
CA THR A 244 9.28 9.23 4.55
C THR A 244 10.74 8.89 4.22
N HIS A 245 11.55 8.51 5.22
CA HIS A 245 12.96 8.17 5.02
C HIS A 245 13.13 6.64 4.88
N HIS A 246 13.04 6.12 3.64
CA HIS A 246 13.05 4.68 3.35
C HIS A 246 14.34 3.96 3.78
N PHE A 247 15.49 4.65 3.84
CA PHE A 247 16.80 4.08 4.11
C PHE A 247 17.42 4.52 5.44
N TRP A 248 16.61 5.04 6.39
CA TRP A 248 17.13 5.55 7.66
C TRP A 248 17.98 4.51 8.41
N GLU A 249 17.43 3.32 8.64
CA GLU A 249 18.14 2.27 9.37
C GLU A 249 19.43 1.83 8.66
N LEU A 250 19.39 1.75 7.33
CA LEU A 250 20.56 1.42 6.53
C LEU A 250 21.66 2.49 6.63
N TYR A 251 21.28 3.76 6.64
CA TYR A 251 22.26 4.87 6.75
C TYR A 251 22.81 5.01 8.16
N GLU A 252 21.99 4.72 9.18
CA GLU A 252 22.41 4.80 10.59
C GLU A 252 23.30 3.63 11.00
N HIS A 253 22.97 2.42 10.54
CA HIS A 253 23.62 1.18 11.01
C HIS A 253 24.55 0.54 9.97
N GLY A 254 24.50 0.98 8.72
CA GLY A 254 25.24 0.39 7.60
C GLY A 254 24.68 -0.96 7.13
N LEU A 255 25.27 -1.49 6.08
CA LEU A 255 24.82 -2.76 5.44
C LEU A 255 25.02 -4.00 6.33
N SER A 256 25.92 -3.93 7.33
CA SER A 256 26.23 -5.05 8.21
C SER A 256 25.08 -5.47 9.14
N ASN A 257 24.06 -4.61 9.28
CA ASN A 257 22.88 -4.84 10.13
C ASN A 257 21.59 -4.99 9.33
N ALA A 258 21.67 -4.98 8.00
CA ALA A 258 20.51 -5.29 7.17
C ALA A 258 20.11 -6.76 7.44
N PRO A 259 18.86 -7.05 7.75
CA PRO A 259 18.42 -8.42 7.85
C PRO A 259 18.60 -9.09 6.48
N VAL A 260 19.33 -10.19 6.47
CA VAL A 260 19.48 -11.08 5.32
C VAL A 260 18.23 -11.93 5.19
#